data_ec535e746215241e6f0f1a4a957657a0
#
_entry.id   ec535e746215241e6f0f1a4a957657a0
#
_cell.length_a   1.000
_cell.length_b   1.000
_cell.length_c   1.000
_cell.angle_alpha   90.00
_cell.angle_beta   90.00
_cell.angle_gamma   90.00
#
_symmetry.space_group_name_H-M   'P 1'
#
loop_
_entity.id
_entity.type
_entity.pdbx_description
1 polymer ?
#
loop_
_entity_poly.entity_id
_entity_poly.type
_entity_poly.pdbx_seq_one_letter_code
_entity_poly.pdbx_strand_id
1 'polypeptide(L)'
;MHCFANASQAPDKATRRSQTGILIFMNRAPIVTYSKRQNSVETSTFGSEFTAMKQAVEMIKGLKYKLRMFGIPLQGTTINGETQYPANIYCDNEAVYKNVAIPTSILNKKMHGISYHFCREAVASGTCRVAKEDTLTNIADLFTKVLGRVKRESLMDRFMY
;
A
#
# COMPACT_ATOMS: atom_id res chain seq x y z
N MET A 1 -6.65 -10.74 -3.32
CA MET A 1 -6.37 -9.78 -2.22
C MET A 1 -6.07 -8.42 -2.83
N HIS A 2 -6.73 -7.38 -2.34
CA HIS A 2 -6.56 -6.00 -2.79
C HIS A 2 -6.18 -5.13 -1.60
N CYS A 3 -5.21 -4.24 -1.77
CA CYS A 3 -4.70 -3.36 -0.73
C CYS A 3 -4.66 -1.93 -1.26
N PHE A 4 -5.26 -1.00 -0.54
CA PHE A 4 -5.13 0.43 -0.78
C PHE A 4 -4.18 0.99 0.27
N ALA A 5 -3.17 1.73 -0.18
CA ALA A 5 -2.18 2.34 0.69
C ALA A 5 -2.01 3.83 0.36
N ASN A 6 -1.92 4.63 1.40
CA ASN A 6 -1.73 6.07 1.28
C ASN A 6 -1.01 6.63 2.52
N ALA A 7 -0.42 7.81 2.40
CA ALA A 7 0.05 8.58 3.54
C ALA A 7 -0.29 10.07 3.42
N SER A 8 -0.63 10.68 4.54
CA SER A 8 -0.73 12.14 4.65
C SER A 8 0.57 12.68 5.23
N GLN A 9 1.28 13.52 4.45
CA GLN A 9 2.55 14.09 4.90
C GLN A 9 2.36 15.12 6.01
N ALA A 10 3.03 14.91 7.14
CA ALA A 10 3.18 15.86 8.25
C ALA A 10 1.89 16.59 8.67
N PRO A 11 0.72 15.90 8.84
CA PRO A 11 -0.52 16.55 9.23
C PRO A 11 -0.46 17.09 10.67
N ASP A 12 0.34 16.49 11.52
CA ASP A 12 0.59 16.93 12.89
C ASP A 12 1.66 18.01 12.90
N LYS A 13 1.24 19.26 13.18
CA LYS A 13 2.13 20.42 13.18
C LYS A 13 3.19 20.36 14.31
N ALA A 14 2.91 19.67 15.40
CA ALA A 14 3.82 19.57 16.55
C ALA A 14 4.93 18.55 16.30
N THR A 15 4.58 17.34 15.86
CA THR A 15 5.54 16.26 15.67
C THR A 15 6.03 16.13 14.23
N ARG A 16 5.37 16.76 13.25
CA ARG A 16 5.65 16.69 11.82
C ARG A 16 5.65 15.25 11.27
N ARG A 17 5.08 14.31 11.99
CA ARG A 17 4.97 12.91 11.57
C ARG A 17 3.80 12.73 10.61
N SER A 18 4.02 11.89 9.62
CA SER A 18 3.02 11.51 8.64
C SER A 18 2.06 10.46 9.18
N GLN A 19 0.88 10.36 8.58
CA GLN A 19 -0.13 9.35 8.90
C GLN A 19 -0.21 8.34 7.78
N THR A 20 -0.03 7.05 8.08
CA THR A 20 -0.25 5.95 7.14
C THR A 20 -1.68 5.46 7.23
N GLY A 21 -2.31 5.24 6.08
CA GLY A 21 -3.60 4.57 5.94
C GLY A 21 -3.46 3.35 5.04
N ILE A 22 -3.94 2.19 5.51
CA ILE A 22 -3.95 0.95 4.73
C ILE A 22 -5.29 0.26 4.94
N LEU A 23 -5.88 -0.21 3.83
CA LEU A 23 -7.10 -1.00 3.81
C LEU A 23 -6.86 -2.23 2.95
N ILE A 24 -7.04 -3.43 3.51
CA ILE A 24 -6.83 -4.69 2.80
C ILE A 24 -8.14 -5.46 2.72
N PHE A 25 -8.48 -5.87 1.49
CA PHE A 25 -9.62 -6.71 1.18
C PHE A 25 -9.17 -8.14 0.85
N MET A 26 -9.96 -9.09 1.31
CA MET A 26 -9.98 -10.44 0.76
C MET A 26 -11.31 -10.64 0.04
N ASN A 27 -11.22 -10.84 -1.26
CA ASN A 27 -12.39 -10.74 -2.15
C ASN A 27 -13.05 -9.35 -2.00
N ARG A 28 -14.29 -9.28 -1.50
CA ARG A 28 -15.02 -8.03 -1.27
C ARG A 28 -15.06 -7.60 0.20
N ALA A 29 -14.55 -8.43 1.11
CA ALA A 29 -14.58 -8.14 2.54
C ALA A 29 -13.33 -7.37 2.98
N PRO A 30 -13.46 -6.23 3.65
CA PRO A 30 -12.34 -5.56 4.30
C PRO A 30 -11.89 -6.39 5.51
N ILE A 31 -10.63 -6.83 5.52
CA ILE A 31 -10.08 -7.68 6.58
C ILE A 31 -9.06 -6.98 7.45
N VAL A 32 -8.46 -5.90 6.96
CA VAL A 32 -7.53 -5.06 7.71
C VAL A 32 -7.83 -3.60 7.43
N THR A 33 -8.04 -2.85 8.49
CA THR A 33 -8.04 -1.38 8.48
C THR A 33 -6.90 -0.90 9.35
N TYR A 34 -6.07 -0.01 8.82
CA TYR A 34 -4.92 0.50 9.55
C TYR A 34 -4.79 2.00 9.34
N SER A 35 -4.72 2.72 10.47
CA SER A 35 -4.48 4.15 10.50
C SER A 35 -3.51 4.43 11.65
N LYS A 36 -2.26 4.76 11.33
CA LYS A 36 -1.24 4.98 12.35
C LYS A 36 -0.26 6.07 11.94
N ARG A 37 0.13 6.87 12.91
CA ARG A 37 1.21 7.84 12.77
C ARG A 37 2.53 7.11 12.53
N GLN A 38 3.31 7.59 11.55
CA GLN A 38 4.63 7.05 11.25
C GLN A 38 5.61 7.36 12.40
N ASN A 39 6.55 6.46 12.63
CA ASN A 39 7.55 6.63 13.69
C ASN A 39 8.67 7.60 13.27
N SER A 40 8.94 7.71 11.96
CA SER A 40 9.89 8.65 11.39
C SER A 40 9.21 9.93 10.91
N VAL A 41 9.99 11.01 10.83
CA VAL A 41 9.58 12.24 10.15
C VAL A 41 10.12 12.20 8.74
N GLU A 42 9.21 12.17 7.78
CA GLU A 42 9.56 12.16 6.36
C GLU A 42 9.62 13.57 5.80
N THR A 43 10.69 13.86 5.06
CA THR A 43 10.95 15.20 4.52
C THR A 43 10.17 15.50 3.23
N SER A 44 9.46 14.49 2.69
CA SER A 44 8.71 14.63 1.44
C SER A 44 7.49 13.73 1.40
N THR A 45 6.50 14.10 0.60
CA THR A 45 5.33 13.26 0.29
C THR A 45 5.74 11.88 -0.24
N PHE A 46 6.74 11.84 -1.12
CA PHE A 46 7.30 10.58 -1.61
C PHE A 46 7.77 9.67 -0.47
N GLY A 47 8.50 10.20 0.53
CA GLY A 47 9.02 9.41 1.64
C GLY A 47 7.90 8.83 2.51
N SER A 48 6.90 9.63 2.84
CA SER A 48 5.76 9.18 3.63
C SER A 48 4.94 8.12 2.90
N GLU A 49 4.66 8.32 1.62
CA GLU A 49 3.95 7.35 0.78
C GLU A 49 4.77 6.06 0.59
N PHE A 50 6.09 6.18 0.45
CA PHE A 50 6.97 5.02 0.32
C PHE A 50 7.00 4.19 1.60
N THR A 51 6.96 4.84 2.77
CA THR A 51 6.84 4.19 4.06
C THR A 51 5.50 3.45 4.19
N ALA A 52 4.40 4.05 3.73
CA ALA A 52 3.10 3.38 3.69
C ALA A 52 3.11 2.16 2.75
N MET A 53 3.73 2.28 1.57
CA MET A 53 3.90 1.17 0.62
C MET A 53 4.67 0.01 1.26
N LYS A 54 5.79 0.29 1.92
CA LYS A 54 6.57 -0.74 2.63
C LYS A 54 5.72 -1.46 3.67
N GLN A 55 4.97 -0.72 4.50
CA GLN A 55 4.09 -1.30 5.51
C GLN A 55 2.98 -2.16 4.89
N ALA A 56 2.40 -1.74 3.77
CA ALA A 56 1.42 -2.53 3.04
C ALA A 56 2.01 -3.86 2.55
N VAL A 57 3.23 -3.84 1.99
CA VAL A 57 3.94 -5.06 1.57
C VAL A 57 4.22 -5.99 2.76
N GLU A 58 4.66 -5.47 3.90
CA GLU A 58 4.90 -6.25 5.13
C GLU A 58 3.61 -6.93 5.61
N MET A 59 2.49 -6.20 5.65
CA MET A 59 1.19 -6.74 6.04
C MET A 59 0.70 -7.82 5.08
N ILE A 60 0.87 -7.64 3.77
CA ILE A 60 0.50 -8.64 2.76
C ILE A 60 1.34 -9.91 2.92
N LYS A 61 2.66 -9.79 3.11
CA LYS A 61 3.53 -10.94 3.37
C LYS A 61 3.06 -11.72 4.60
N GLY A 62 2.76 -11.01 5.70
CA GLY A 62 2.27 -11.62 6.94
C GLY A 62 0.90 -12.30 6.78
N LEU A 63 -0.04 -11.67 6.08
CA LEU A 63 -1.36 -12.25 5.81
C LEU A 63 -1.26 -13.51 4.94
N LYS A 64 -0.48 -13.47 3.86
CA LYS A 64 -0.26 -14.63 3.00
C LYS A 64 0.36 -15.79 3.77
N TYR A 65 1.32 -15.52 4.63
CA TYR A 65 1.91 -16.54 5.50
C TYR A 65 0.84 -17.19 6.40
N LYS A 66 0.03 -16.38 7.09
CA LYS A 66 -1.05 -16.88 7.96
C LYS A 66 -2.07 -17.71 7.18
N LEU A 67 -2.50 -17.25 6.00
CA LEU A 67 -3.44 -17.98 5.15
C LEU A 67 -2.92 -19.37 4.76
N ARG A 68 -1.62 -19.44 4.39
CA ARG A 68 -0.96 -20.72 4.09
C ARG A 68 -0.93 -21.64 5.32
N MET A 69 -0.63 -21.11 6.51
CA MET A 69 -0.66 -21.89 7.75
C MET A 69 -2.05 -22.47 8.07
N PHE A 70 -3.11 -21.75 7.72
CA PHE A 70 -4.49 -22.21 7.87
C PHE A 70 -4.96 -23.13 6.73
N GLY A 71 -4.08 -23.48 5.78
CA GLY A 71 -4.43 -24.32 4.64
C GLY A 71 -5.38 -23.67 3.64
N ILE A 72 -5.51 -22.35 3.69
CA ILE A 72 -6.39 -21.61 2.76
C ILE A 72 -5.71 -21.51 1.40
N PRO A 73 -6.30 -22.06 0.33
CA PRO A 73 -5.74 -21.97 -1.01
C PRO A 73 -5.76 -20.52 -1.49
N LEU A 74 -4.62 -20.03 -1.95
CA LEU A 74 -4.53 -18.73 -2.61
C LEU A 74 -4.71 -18.98 -4.12
N GLN A 75 -5.66 -18.28 -4.76
CA GLN A 75 -5.77 -18.29 -6.21
C GLN A 75 -4.56 -17.61 -6.82
N GLY A 76 -3.91 -18.27 -7.79
CA GLY A 76 -2.70 -17.79 -8.42
C GLY A 76 -2.80 -17.73 -9.93
N THR A 77 -1.85 -17.01 -10.52
CA THR A 77 -1.61 -16.99 -11.96
C THR A 77 -0.32 -17.76 -12.23
N THR A 78 -0.33 -18.72 -13.11
CA THR A 78 0.88 -19.44 -13.51
C THR A 78 1.67 -18.59 -14.51
N ILE A 79 2.91 -18.27 -14.14
CA ILE A 79 3.86 -17.54 -14.98
C ILE A 79 5.12 -18.39 -15.06
N ASN A 80 5.56 -18.74 -16.26
CA ASN A 80 6.75 -19.58 -16.51
C ASN A 80 6.76 -20.92 -15.72
N GLY A 81 5.60 -21.56 -15.57
CA GLY A 81 5.47 -22.84 -14.85
C GLY A 81 5.34 -22.70 -13.32
N GLU A 82 5.49 -21.51 -12.77
CA GLU A 82 5.30 -21.25 -11.34
C GLU A 82 3.99 -20.52 -11.06
N THR A 83 3.24 -21.01 -10.08
CA THR A 83 1.99 -20.36 -9.67
C THR A 83 2.28 -19.23 -8.70
N GLN A 84 2.08 -18.01 -9.15
CA GLN A 84 2.22 -16.80 -8.35
C GLN A 84 0.85 -16.30 -7.89
N TYR A 85 0.80 -15.76 -6.69
CA TYR A 85 -0.41 -15.27 -6.02
C TYR A 85 -0.29 -13.79 -5.64
N PRO A 86 -0.08 -12.88 -6.61
CA PRO A 86 0.15 -11.48 -6.27
C PRO A 86 -1.07 -10.85 -5.62
N ALA A 87 -0.84 -10.09 -4.55
CA ALA A 87 -1.82 -9.15 -4.04
C ALA A 87 -1.69 -7.83 -4.80
N ASN A 88 -2.80 -7.20 -5.16
CA ASN A 88 -2.76 -5.90 -5.81
C ASN A 88 -2.65 -4.79 -4.73
N ILE A 89 -1.66 -3.91 -4.86
CA ILE A 89 -1.50 -2.72 -4.03
C ILE A 89 -1.76 -1.50 -4.90
N TYR A 90 -2.71 -0.69 -4.47
CA TYR A 90 -3.09 0.55 -5.14
C TYR A 90 -2.53 1.73 -4.36
N CYS A 91 -1.81 2.62 -5.05
CA CYS A 91 -1.30 3.88 -4.51
C CYS A 91 -1.51 5.02 -5.51
N ASP A 92 -1.75 6.22 -5.03
CA ASP A 92 -1.99 7.39 -5.87
C ASP A 92 -0.71 8.18 -6.21
N ASN A 93 0.39 7.91 -5.51
CA ASN A 93 1.66 8.55 -5.77
C ASN A 93 2.39 7.92 -6.96
N GLU A 94 2.43 8.63 -8.07
CA GLU A 94 3.07 8.17 -9.31
C GLU A 94 4.57 7.87 -9.16
N ALA A 95 5.28 8.65 -8.36
CA ALA A 95 6.71 8.43 -8.13
C ALA A 95 6.94 7.13 -7.35
N VAL A 96 6.11 6.82 -6.35
CA VAL A 96 6.16 5.54 -5.61
C VAL A 96 5.85 4.39 -6.56
N TYR A 97 4.76 4.48 -7.33
CA TYR A 97 4.40 3.48 -8.33
C TYR A 97 5.55 3.20 -9.30
N LYS A 98 6.10 4.24 -9.94
CA LYS A 98 7.22 4.08 -10.90
C LYS A 98 8.45 3.43 -10.27
N ASN A 99 8.81 3.83 -9.05
CA ASN A 99 9.99 3.28 -8.36
C ASN A 99 9.83 1.80 -7.98
N VAL A 100 8.63 1.35 -7.70
CA VAL A 100 8.39 -0.04 -7.27
C VAL A 100 8.04 -0.95 -8.44
N ALA A 101 7.17 -0.50 -9.37
CA ALA A 101 6.63 -1.33 -10.43
C ALA A 101 7.50 -1.38 -11.69
N ILE A 102 8.26 -0.32 -12.00
CA ILE A 102 9.06 -0.24 -13.24
C ILE A 102 10.48 -0.72 -12.99
N PRO A 103 10.93 -1.82 -13.64
CA PRO A 103 12.25 -2.41 -13.41
C PRO A 103 13.44 -1.46 -13.69
N THR A 104 13.30 -0.58 -14.67
CA THR A 104 14.35 0.38 -15.07
C THR A 104 14.37 1.66 -14.22
N SER A 105 13.43 1.81 -13.28
CA SER A 105 13.37 2.99 -12.42
C SER A 105 14.56 3.05 -11.46
N ILE A 106 15.16 4.25 -11.35
CA ILE A 106 16.30 4.51 -10.47
C ILE A 106 15.82 5.32 -9.26
N LEU A 107 16.20 4.88 -8.06
CA LEU A 107 15.91 5.59 -6.83
C LEU A 107 16.85 6.78 -6.64
N ASN A 108 16.33 8.00 -6.75
CA ASN A 108 17.12 9.21 -6.53
C ASN A 108 17.32 9.54 -5.04
N LYS A 109 16.47 9.01 -4.14
CA LYS A 109 16.50 9.29 -2.69
C LYS A 109 17.15 8.12 -1.93
N LYS A 110 18.46 8.13 -1.80
CA LYS A 110 19.27 7.05 -1.20
C LYS A 110 18.81 6.61 0.19
N MET A 111 18.23 7.51 1.00
CA MET A 111 17.71 7.19 2.34
C MET A 111 16.59 6.14 2.34
N HIS A 112 15.90 5.95 1.22
CA HIS A 112 14.86 4.93 1.08
C HIS A 112 15.36 3.63 0.43
N GLY A 113 16.69 3.45 0.26
CA GLY A 113 17.27 2.32 -0.47
C GLY A 113 16.80 0.95 0.02
N ILE A 114 16.82 0.71 1.33
CA ILE A 114 16.37 -0.56 1.92
C ILE A 114 14.88 -0.81 1.62
N SER A 115 14.04 0.18 1.83
CA SER A 115 12.60 0.08 1.55
C SER A 115 12.32 -0.14 0.07
N TYR A 116 13.10 0.52 -0.79
CA TYR A 116 13.03 0.38 -2.24
C TYR A 116 13.33 -1.07 -2.68
N HIS A 117 14.45 -1.63 -2.26
CA HIS A 117 14.81 -3.01 -2.59
C HIS A 117 13.80 -4.01 -2.04
N PHE A 118 13.34 -3.81 -0.80
CA PHE A 118 12.33 -4.67 -0.17
C PHE A 118 11.01 -4.71 -0.96
N CYS A 119 10.50 -3.54 -1.40
CA CYS A 119 9.27 -3.48 -2.18
C CYS A 119 9.44 -4.09 -3.58
N ARG A 120 10.57 -3.82 -4.23
CA ARG A 120 10.87 -4.38 -5.56
C ARG A 120 11.05 -5.90 -5.53
N GLU A 121 11.73 -6.42 -4.52
CA GLU A 121 11.83 -7.86 -4.30
C GLU A 121 10.44 -8.51 -4.16
N ALA A 122 9.53 -7.86 -3.42
CA ALA A 122 8.17 -8.35 -3.27
C ALA A 122 7.38 -8.36 -4.59
N VAL A 123 7.65 -7.40 -5.48
CA VAL A 123 7.06 -7.39 -6.84
C VAL A 123 7.72 -8.45 -7.72
N ALA A 124 9.06 -8.53 -7.73
CA ALA A 124 9.80 -9.50 -8.53
C ALA A 124 9.49 -10.96 -8.16
N SER A 125 9.30 -11.23 -6.87
CA SER A 125 8.89 -12.56 -6.36
C SER A 125 7.41 -12.88 -6.55
N GLY A 126 6.62 -12.02 -7.21
CA GLY A 126 5.18 -12.23 -7.38
C GLY A 126 4.38 -12.17 -6.07
N THR A 127 4.95 -11.64 -5.00
CA THR A 127 4.23 -11.45 -3.74
C THR A 127 3.13 -10.41 -3.88
N CYS A 128 3.40 -9.32 -4.57
CA CYS A 128 2.43 -8.27 -4.86
C CYS A 128 2.63 -7.69 -6.26
N ARG A 129 1.61 -6.98 -6.73
CA ARG A 129 1.66 -6.08 -7.88
C ARG A 129 1.28 -4.70 -7.41
N VAL A 130 1.94 -3.68 -7.91
CA VAL A 130 1.60 -2.29 -7.60
C VAL A 130 0.92 -1.68 -8.81
N ALA A 131 -0.18 -0.99 -8.58
CA ALA A 131 -0.91 -0.25 -9.59
C ALA A 131 -1.17 1.19 -9.12
N LYS A 132 -1.23 2.10 -10.08
CA LYS A 132 -1.62 3.47 -9.79
C LYS A 132 -3.14 3.54 -9.58
N GLU A 133 -3.55 4.26 -8.55
CA GLU A 133 -4.94 4.61 -8.27
C GLU A 133 -5.12 6.11 -8.46
N ASP A 134 -6.34 6.52 -8.79
CA ASP A 134 -6.68 7.95 -8.81
C ASP A 134 -6.80 8.48 -7.38
N THR A 135 -6.29 9.68 -7.13
CA THR A 135 -6.35 10.34 -5.81
C THR A 135 -7.79 10.58 -5.33
N LEU A 136 -8.74 10.71 -6.24
CA LEU A 136 -10.15 10.88 -5.89
C LEU A 136 -10.81 9.58 -5.45
N THR A 137 -10.24 8.45 -5.86
CA THR A 137 -10.81 7.12 -5.66
C THR A 137 -10.04 6.26 -4.66
N ASN A 138 -8.88 6.70 -4.18
CA ASN A 138 -8.08 5.96 -3.21
C ASN A 138 -8.77 5.93 -1.84
N ILE A 139 -9.36 4.79 -1.50
CA ILE A 139 -10.11 4.57 -0.25
C ILE A 139 -9.20 4.76 0.99
N ALA A 140 -7.90 4.55 0.87
CA ALA A 140 -6.96 4.74 1.97
C ALA A 140 -6.88 6.20 2.46
N ASP A 141 -7.37 7.17 1.69
CA ASP A 141 -7.53 8.56 2.11
C ASP A 141 -8.38 8.71 3.38
N LEU A 142 -9.39 7.86 3.57
CA LEU A 142 -10.24 7.84 4.77
C LEU A 142 -9.45 7.60 6.07
N PHE A 143 -8.29 6.99 5.97
CA PHE A 143 -7.45 6.58 7.11
C PHE A 143 -6.24 7.50 7.33
N THR A 144 -6.03 8.49 6.44
CA THR A 144 -4.85 9.36 6.48
C THR A 144 -5.16 10.81 6.80
N LYS A 145 -6.35 11.30 6.47
CA LYS A 145 -6.71 12.72 6.60
C LYS A 145 -8.19 12.94 6.87
N VAL A 146 -8.52 14.08 7.43
CA VAL A 146 -9.92 14.53 7.57
C VAL A 146 -10.42 14.97 6.19
N LEU A 147 -11.46 14.31 5.70
CA LEU A 147 -12.05 14.57 4.40
C LEU A 147 -13.33 15.39 4.52
N GLY A 148 -13.58 16.25 3.54
CA GLY A 148 -14.88 16.90 3.39
C GLY A 148 -16.01 15.86 3.19
N ARG A 149 -17.23 16.22 3.58
CA ARG A 149 -18.40 15.32 3.62
C ARG A 149 -18.58 14.55 2.31
N VAL A 150 -18.64 15.25 1.18
CA VAL A 150 -18.92 14.66 -0.15
C VAL A 150 -17.89 13.59 -0.52
N LYS A 151 -16.58 13.90 -0.38
CA LYS A 151 -15.52 12.92 -0.69
C LYS A 151 -15.56 11.75 0.27
N ARG A 152 -15.80 12.00 1.56
CA ARG A 152 -15.88 10.94 2.57
C ARG A 152 -17.02 9.97 2.25
N GLU A 153 -18.24 10.46 1.98
CA GLU A 153 -19.40 9.64 1.63
C GLU A 153 -19.11 8.82 0.37
N SER A 154 -18.62 9.45 -0.70
CA SER A 154 -18.25 8.76 -1.94
C SER A 154 -17.21 7.64 -1.76
N LEU A 155 -16.23 7.81 -0.87
CA LEU A 155 -15.25 6.76 -0.60
C LEU A 155 -15.81 5.67 0.31
N MET A 156 -16.70 6.02 1.27
CA MET A 156 -17.36 5.05 2.16
C MET A 156 -18.27 4.11 1.38
N ASP A 157 -19.03 4.62 0.42
CA ASP A 157 -19.93 3.83 -0.42
C ASP A 157 -19.22 2.75 -1.26
N ARG A 158 -17.89 2.86 -1.39
CA ARG A 158 -17.08 1.88 -2.14
C ARG A 158 -16.75 0.61 -1.35
N PHE A 159 -16.83 0.63 -0.03
CA PHE A 159 -16.46 -0.51 0.79
C PHE A 159 -17.42 -0.80 1.95
N MET A 160 -18.34 0.08 2.24
CA MET A 160 -19.42 -0.13 3.22
C MET A 160 -20.71 -0.46 2.47
N TYR A 161 -21.36 -1.53 2.88
CA TYR A 161 -22.65 -1.95 2.35
C TYR A 161 -23.77 -1.37 3.20
#